data_6b1e55137aa5f20ffd05ca9ec88d8eba
#
_entry.id   6b1e55137aa5f20ffd05ca9ec88d8eba
#
_cell.length_a   1.000
_cell.length_b   1.000
_cell.length_c   1.000
_cell.angle_alpha   90.00
_cell.angle_beta   90.00
_cell.angle_gamma   90.00
#
_symmetry.space_group_name_H-M   'P 1'
#
loop_
_entity.id
_entity.type
_entity.pdbx_description
1 polymer ?
#
loop_
_entity_poly.entity_id
_entity_poly.type
_entity_poly.pdbx_seq_one_letter_code
_entity_poly.pdbx_strand_id
1 'polypeptide(L)'
;YTNAVIHEVQRIGNVVPFSVPRAPTKDTIVGGYTIPKGTFTMINLTSLMFDKNEWETPHTFNPGHFLKDGQFQRKDLFIPFSVGKRACLGEVMARSEIFLFFTALLQKF
;
A
#
# COMPACT_ATOMS: atom_id res chain seq x y z
N TYR A 1 12.45 14.06 -1.44
CA TYR A 1 13.08 12.74 -1.21
C TYR A 1 12.51 12.02 0.01
N THR A 2 12.34 12.69 1.18
CA THR A 2 11.81 12.06 2.42
C THR A 2 10.50 11.31 2.21
N ASN A 3 9.54 11.90 1.50
CA ASN A 3 8.28 11.21 1.17
C ASN A 3 8.50 9.93 0.34
N ALA A 4 9.45 9.94 -0.60
CA ALA A 4 9.79 8.75 -1.38
C ALA A 4 10.35 7.64 -0.49
N VAL A 5 11.22 7.98 0.45
CA VAL A 5 11.77 7.04 1.45
C VAL A 5 10.65 6.44 2.30
N ILE A 6 9.76 7.26 2.85
CA ILE A 6 8.63 6.80 3.69
C ILE A 6 7.72 5.86 2.90
N HIS A 7 7.39 6.20 1.65
CA HIS A 7 6.55 5.35 0.81
C HIS A 7 7.23 4.03 0.48
N GLU A 8 8.53 4.05 0.22
CA GLU A 8 9.29 2.83 -0.05
C GLU A 8 9.43 1.93 1.18
N VAL A 9 9.62 2.51 2.37
CA VAL A 9 9.58 1.74 3.63
C VAL A 9 8.22 1.06 3.80
N GLN A 10 7.13 1.76 3.55
CA GLN A 10 5.78 1.17 3.64
C GLN A 10 5.54 0.09 2.58
N ARG A 11 6.07 0.26 1.36
CA ARG A 11 5.96 -0.72 0.28
C ARG A 11 6.68 -2.02 0.65
N ILE A 12 7.97 -1.95 0.94
CA ILE A 12 8.79 -3.12 1.20
C ILE A 12 8.47 -3.76 2.54
N GLY A 13 8.09 -2.96 3.52
CA GLY A 13 7.68 -3.42 4.84
C GLY A 13 6.34 -4.18 4.82
N ASN A 14 5.45 -3.82 3.90
CA ASN A 14 4.18 -4.51 3.62
C ASN A 14 3.48 -5.04 4.89
N VAL A 15 3.28 -4.17 5.88
CA VAL A 15 2.86 -4.51 7.26
C VAL A 15 1.52 -5.25 7.31
N VAL A 16 0.63 -5.01 6.34
CA VAL A 16 -0.67 -5.69 6.22
C VAL A 16 -0.74 -6.41 4.86
N PRO A 17 -0.10 -7.58 4.74
CA PRO A 17 0.07 -8.28 3.46
C PRO A 17 -1.25 -8.75 2.82
N PHE A 18 -2.23 -9.08 3.64
CA PHE A 18 -3.54 -9.61 3.20
C PHE A 18 -4.66 -8.74 3.73
N SER A 19 -4.74 -7.54 3.53
CA SER A 19 -5.81 -6.63 3.95
C SER A 19 -6.70 -7.15 5.12
N VAL A 20 -7.69 -6.40 5.55
CA VAL A 20 -8.69 -6.90 6.53
C VAL A 20 -9.67 -7.83 5.81
N PRO A 21 -10.02 -9.01 6.39
CA PRO A 21 -11.00 -9.93 5.84
C PRO A 21 -12.33 -9.26 5.53
N ARG A 22 -12.97 -9.70 4.43
CA ARG A 22 -14.24 -9.17 3.94
C ARG A 22 -15.16 -10.31 3.50
N ALA A 23 -16.45 -10.01 3.42
CA ALA A 23 -17.43 -10.91 2.81
C ALA A 23 -18.41 -10.09 1.97
N PRO A 24 -18.73 -10.49 0.74
CA PRO A 24 -19.72 -9.82 -0.08
C PRO A 24 -21.12 -9.99 0.55
N THR A 25 -21.93 -8.94 0.48
CA THR A 25 -23.31 -8.95 1.00
C THR A 25 -24.33 -9.56 0.04
N LYS A 26 -23.90 -9.82 -1.18
CA LYS A 26 -24.67 -10.51 -2.24
C LYS A 26 -23.70 -11.29 -3.14
N ASP A 27 -24.20 -12.22 -3.93
CA ASP A 27 -23.41 -12.87 -4.97
C ASP A 27 -22.79 -11.82 -5.89
N THR A 28 -21.50 -11.94 -6.16
CA THR A 28 -20.72 -10.92 -6.86
C THR A 28 -19.80 -11.61 -7.87
N ILE A 29 -19.59 -10.97 -9.02
CA ILE A 29 -18.65 -11.45 -10.03
C ILE A 29 -17.40 -10.56 -9.99
N VAL A 30 -16.24 -11.20 -9.85
CA VAL A 30 -14.93 -10.53 -9.88
C VAL A 30 -14.03 -11.27 -10.85
N GLY A 31 -13.53 -10.57 -11.88
CA GLY A 31 -12.64 -11.16 -12.88
C GLY A 31 -13.25 -12.38 -13.61
N GLY A 32 -14.57 -12.45 -13.77
CA GLY A 32 -15.28 -13.57 -14.38
C GLY A 32 -15.63 -14.72 -13.42
N TYR A 33 -15.19 -14.65 -12.15
CA TYR A 33 -15.48 -15.66 -11.13
C TYR A 33 -16.67 -15.24 -10.26
N THR A 34 -17.62 -16.13 -10.05
CA THR A 34 -18.74 -15.91 -9.11
C THR A 34 -18.27 -16.14 -7.68
N ILE A 35 -18.41 -15.14 -6.84
CA ILE A 35 -18.16 -15.21 -5.40
C ILE A 35 -19.50 -15.16 -4.68
N PRO A 36 -19.93 -16.26 -4.03
CA PRO A 36 -21.19 -16.29 -3.29
C PRO A 36 -21.22 -15.31 -2.13
N LYS A 37 -22.41 -14.85 -1.78
CA LYS A 37 -22.67 -14.06 -0.57
C LYS A 37 -22.06 -14.73 0.65
N GLY A 38 -21.40 -13.93 1.49
CA GLY A 38 -20.83 -14.41 2.75
C GLY A 38 -19.48 -15.12 2.61
N THR A 39 -18.97 -15.33 1.40
CA THR A 39 -17.66 -15.93 1.17
C THR A 39 -16.57 -15.09 1.83
N PHE A 40 -15.77 -15.73 2.69
CA PHE A 40 -14.59 -15.08 3.28
C PHE A 40 -13.56 -14.75 2.21
N THR A 41 -13.22 -13.47 2.07
CA THR A 41 -12.29 -12.98 1.05
C THR A 41 -11.19 -12.11 1.68
N MET A 42 -9.97 -12.25 1.17
CA MET A 42 -8.82 -11.42 1.53
C MET A 42 -8.16 -10.90 0.26
N ILE A 43 -7.80 -9.62 0.26
CA ILE A 43 -7.07 -9.00 -0.85
C ILE A 43 -5.58 -9.18 -0.59
N ASN A 44 -4.89 -9.85 -1.49
CA ASN A 44 -3.43 -10.02 -1.41
C ASN A 44 -2.73 -8.72 -1.83
N LEU A 45 -2.46 -7.83 -0.87
CA LEU A 45 -1.74 -6.58 -1.12
C LEU A 45 -0.27 -6.83 -1.46
N THR A 46 0.31 -7.94 -0.97
CA THR A 46 1.69 -8.31 -1.31
C THR A 46 1.90 -8.42 -2.81
N SER A 47 0.94 -9.00 -3.54
CA SER A 47 1.04 -9.14 -4.99
C SER A 47 1.19 -7.80 -5.71
N LEU A 48 0.56 -6.74 -5.20
CA LEU A 48 0.66 -5.39 -5.75
C LEU A 48 1.98 -4.70 -5.35
N MET A 49 2.41 -4.88 -4.09
CA MET A 49 3.61 -4.24 -3.58
C MET A 49 4.92 -4.81 -4.16
N PHE A 50 4.86 -6.02 -4.70
CA PHE A 50 6.01 -6.72 -5.27
C PHE A 50 5.84 -7.11 -6.75
N ASP A 51 4.86 -6.55 -7.45
CA ASP A 51 4.64 -6.82 -8.88
C ASP A 51 5.82 -6.29 -9.71
N LYS A 52 6.51 -7.20 -10.41
CA LYS A 52 7.64 -6.90 -11.27
C LYS A 52 7.31 -6.03 -12.49
N ASN A 53 6.04 -5.94 -12.86
CA ASN A 53 5.60 -5.10 -13.96
C ASN A 53 5.43 -3.63 -13.53
N GLU A 54 5.27 -3.40 -12.21
CA GLU A 54 5.06 -2.07 -11.63
C GLU A 54 6.30 -1.51 -10.95
N TRP A 55 7.11 -2.39 -10.38
CA TRP A 55 8.29 -2.03 -9.61
C TRP A 55 9.55 -2.55 -10.29
N GLU A 56 10.45 -1.66 -10.65
CA GLU A 56 11.70 -2.01 -11.34
C GLU A 56 12.56 -2.99 -10.53
N THR A 57 12.63 -2.79 -9.22
CA THR A 57 13.40 -3.61 -8.29
C THR A 57 12.52 -4.03 -7.10
N PRO A 58 11.50 -4.93 -7.30
CA PRO A 58 10.44 -5.16 -6.32
C PRO A 58 10.93 -5.58 -4.94
N HIS A 59 12.03 -6.33 -4.85
CA HIS A 59 12.58 -6.84 -3.60
C HIS A 59 13.76 -6.02 -3.04
N THR A 60 14.09 -4.90 -3.69
CA THR A 60 15.17 -4.02 -3.26
C THR A 60 14.58 -2.71 -2.74
N PHE A 61 15.12 -2.20 -1.64
CA PHE A 61 14.77 -0.88 -1.13
C PHE A 61 15.27 0.19 -2.10
N ASN A 62 14.35 0.82 -2.80
CA ASN A 62 14.65 1.80 -3.82
C ASN A 62 13.65 2.97 -3.79
N PRO A 63 13.94 4.07 -3.07
CA PRO A 63 13.08 5.25 -3.07
C PRO A 63 12.84 5.87 -4.45
N GLY A 64 13.69 5.52 -5.45
CA GLY A 64 13.51 5.91 -6.84
C GLY A 64 12.18 5.46 -7.44
N HIS A 65 11.57 4.39 -6.92
CA HIS A 65 10.23 3.95 -7.31
C HIS A 65 9.16 5.04 -7.18
N PHE A 66 9.37 6.00 -6.26
CA PHE A 66 8.47 7.12 -5.99
C PHE A 66 9.03 8.48 -6.43
N LEU A 67 10.00 8.46 -7.35
CA LEU A 67 10.57 9.68 -7.92
C LEU A 67 10.40 9.69 -9.44
N LYS A 68 10.06 10.84 -9.98
CA LYS A 68 10.09 11.14 -11.41
C LYS A 68 10.71 12.52 -11.59
N ASP A 69 11.76 12.60 -12.38
CA ASP A 69 12.50 13.85 -12.62
C ASP A 69 12.92 14.55 -11.31
N GLY A 70 13.33 13.76 -10.31
CA GLY A 70 13.71 14.23 -8.98
C GLY A 70 12.56 14.66 -8.07
N GLN A 71 11.32 14.64 -8.56
CA GLN A 71 10.12 15.01 -7.79
C GLN A 71 9.38 13.76 -7.29
N PHE A 72 8.77 13.89 -6.11
CA PHE A 72 7.95 12.84 -5.55
C PHE A 72 6.72 12.58 -6.42
N GLN A 73 6.51 11.33 -6.80
CA GLN A 73 5.33 10.87 -7.50
C GLN A 73 4.79 9.58 -6.84
N ARG A 74 3.55 9.64 -6.34
CA ARG A 74 2.86 8.45 -5.85
C ARG A 74 2.44 7.57 -7.03
N LYS A 75 2.56 6.25 -6.87
CA LYS A 75 2.03 5.27 -7.83
C LYS A 75 0.63 4.83 -7.45
N ASP A 76 -0.24 4.62 -8.44
CA ASP A 76 -1.67 4.26 -8.22
C ASP A 76 -1.81 2.89 -7.54
N LEU A 77 -0.93 1.94 -7.84
CA LEU A 77 -0.92 0.62 -7.22
C LEU A 77 -0.31 0.59 -5.80
N PHE A 78 0.22 1.72 -5.33
CA PHE A 78 0.66 1.83 -3.94
C PHE A 78 -0.53 2.13 -3.03
N ILE A 79 -1.19 1.06 -2.54
CA ILE A 79 -2.41 1.11 -1.74
C ILE A 79 -2.30 0.41 -0.38
N PRO A 80 -1.28 0.72 0.44
CA PRO A 80 -1.05 0.03 1.72
C PRO A 80 -2.21 0.18 2.71
N PHE A 81 -3.06 1.19 2.52
CA PHE A 81 -4.27 1.45 3.31
C PHE A 81 -5.56 0.98 2.64
N SER A 82 -5.46 0.16 1.57
CA SER A 82 -6.58 -0.26 0.73
C SER A 82 -7.24 0.92 0.00
N VAL A 83 -8.36 0.68 -0.69
CA VAL A 83 -9.07 1.68 -1.50
C VAL A 83 -10.59 1.50 -1.38
N GLY A 84 -11.32 2.52 -1.82
CA GLY A 84 -12.79 2.51 -1.90
C GLY A 84 -13.47 2.72 -0.56
N LYS A 85 -14.74 2.31 -0.47
CA LYS A 85 -15.60 2.54 0.72
C LYS A 85 -15.09 1.86 2.00
N ARG A 86 -14.15 0.95 1.89
CA ARG A 86 -13.56 0.20 2.99
C ARG A 86 -12.05 0.47 3.15
N ALA A 87 -11.57 1.58 2.59
CA ALA A 87 -10.22 2.07 2.87
C ALA A 87 -10.03 2.35 4.37
N CYS A 88 -8.79 2.35 4.83
CA CYS A 88 -8.44 2.61 6.21
C CYS A 88 -8.89 4.02 6.63
N LEU A 89 -9.68 4.11 7.70
CA LEU A 89 -10.11 5.40 8.26
C LEU A 89 -8.94 6.19 8.87
N GLY A 90 -7.92 5.49 9.36
CA GLY A 90 -6.75 6.08 10.02
C GLY A 90 -5.62 6.47 9.06
N GLU A 91 -5.80 6.37 7.72
CA GLU A 91 -4.71 6.64 6.76
C GLU A 91 -4.07 8.01 6.96
N VAL A 92 -4.88 9.07 7.11
CA VAL A 92 -4.37 10.43 7.26
C VAL A 92 -3.54 10.57 8.54
N MET A 93 -4.04 10.02 9.65
CA MET A 93 -3.34 10.03 10.94
C MET A 93 -2.03 9.25 10.85
N ALA A 94 -2.08 8.01 10.35
CA ALA A 94 -0.91 7.16 10.22
C ALA A 94 0.19 7.80 9.34
N ARG A 95 -0.18 8.44 8.23
CA ARG A 95 0.79 9.15 7.37
C ARG A 95 1.44 10.31 8.10
N SER A 96 0.66 11.08 8.86
CA SER A 96 1.17 12.20 9.65
C SER A 96 2.12 11.72 10.75
N GLU A 97 1.75 10.69 11.47
CA GLU A 97 2.57 10.09 12.54
C GLU A 97 3.90 9.55 11.98
N ILE A 98 3.85 8.76 10.92
CA ILE A 98 5.06 8.21 10.29
C ILE A 98 5.99 9.34 9.85
N PHE A 99 5.45 10.38 9.23
CA PHE A 99 6.26 11.52 8.79
C PHE A 99 6.91 12.24 9.97
N LEU A 100 6.14 12.56 11.01
CA LEU A 100 6.64 13.29 12.17
C LEU A 100 7.68 12.48 12.94
N PHE A 101 7.41 11.21 13.25
CA PHE A 101 8.36 10.36 13.96
C PHE A 101 9.63 10.12 13.15
N PHE A 102 9.49 9.80 11.86
CA PHE A 102 10.64 9.54 10.99
C PHE A 102 11.54 10.77 10.89
N THR A 103 10.96 11.95 10.63
CA THR A 103 11.75 13.19 10.50
C THR A 103 12.36 13.64 11.83
N ALA A 104 11.63 13.49 12.94
CA ALA A 104 12.17 13.81 14.27
C ALA A 104 13.35 12.91 14.65
N LEU A 105 13.29 11.62 14.33
CA LEU A 105 14.40 10.69 14.57
C LEU A 105 15.62 11.06 13.72
N LEU A 106 15.44 11.35 12.44
CA LEU A 106 16.53 11.75 11.55
C LEU A 106 17.16 13.10 11.91
N GLN A 107 16.46 13.97 12.65
CA GLN A 107 17.01 15.22 13.13
C GLN A 107 17.84 15.03 14.39
N LYS A 108 17.58 13.96 15.13
CA LYS A 108 18.24 13.70 16.40
C LYS A 108 19.45 12.77 16.27
N PHE A 109 19.40 11.85 15.32
CA PHE A 109 20.39 10.80 15.08
C PHE A 109 20.92 10.83 13.66
#